data_9f6e09ac56a3e96753b9a20599ffd329
#
_entry.id   9f6e09ac56a3e96753b9a20599ffd329
#
_cell.length_a   1.000
_cell.length_b   1.000
_cell.length_c   1.000
_cell.angle_alpha   90.00
_cell.angle_beta   90.00
_cell.angle_gamma   90.00
#
_symmetry.space_group_name_H-M   'P 1'
#
loop_
_entity.id
_entity.type
_entity.pdbx_description
1 polymer ?
#
loop_
_entity_poly.entity_id
_entity_poly.type
_entity_poly.pdbx_seq_one_letter_code
_entity_poly.pdbx_strand_id
1 'polypeptide(L)'
;MSRKKTYVLDTSVYLTNAECIYAFKNNDIHVPLKVFEEIDKHKKRQDAVGFQARKIIRIWDELRASGSLDKGVRIRKGLGIIKSISAAGISDEDLPCDLDTKIPDHLIIATALKAQRESTRKIILVSRDINMRVIADAVGLTSEDFQNNQVVDTSENIFTGY
;
A
#
# COMPACT_ATOMS: atom_id res chain seq x y z
N MET A 1 5.11 -24.73 0.38
CA MET A 1 4.41 -23.61 1.03
C MET A 1 4.98 -22.29 0.54
N SER A 2 4.14 -21.45 0.01
CA SER A 2 4.59 -20.11 -0.36
C SER A 2 4.82 -19.27 0.90
N ARG A 3 5.91 -18.52 0.91
CA ARG A 3 6.20 -17.63 2.02
C ARG A 3 5.27 -16.43 1.97
N LYS A 4 4.87 -15.95 3.14
CA LYS A 4 4.13 -14.72 3.29
C LYS A 4 4.93 -13.56 2.72
N LYS A 5 4.27 -12.70 1.95
CA LYS A 5 4.88 -11.51 1.36
C LYS A 5 4.34 -10.27 2.07
N THR A 6 5.02 -9.16 1.85
CA THR A 6 4.54 -7.86 2.31
C THR A 6 4.37 -6.97 1.09
N TYR A 7 3.19 -6.39 0.97
CA TYR A 7 2.87 -5.46 -0.11
C TYR A 7 2.88 -4.04 0.40
N VAL A 8 3.46 -3.15 -0.38
CA VAL A 8 3.37 -1.71 -0.15
C VAL A 8 2.55 -1.16 -1.30
N LEU A 9 1.33 -0.69 -1.01
CA LEU A 9 0.45 -0.15 -2.03
C LEU A 9 0.65 1.36 -2.11
N ASP A 10 0.84 1.86 -3.34
CA ASP A 10 0.97 3.30 -3.48
C ASP A 10 -0.41 3.95 -3.44
N THR A 11 -0.44 5.27 -3.37
CA THR A 11 -1.65 6.07 -3.26
C THR A 11 -2.66 5.77 -4.37
N SER A 12 -2.20 5.54 -5.61
CA SER A 12 -3.07 5.29 -6.75
C SER A 12 -3.95 4.07 -6.58
N VAL A 13 -3.45 3.06 -5.89
CA VAL A 13 -4.20 1.81 -5.68
C VAL A 13 -5.41 2.06 -4.78
N TYR A 14 -5.20 2.75 -3.66
CA TYR A 14 -6.29 3.07 -2.72
C TYR A 14 -7.33 3.97 -3.37
N LEU A 15 -6.88 4.94 -4.18
CA LEU A 15 -7.78 5.90 -4.84
C LEU A 15 -8.57 5.27 -5.99
N THR A 16 -8.13 4.13 -6.49
CA THR A 16 -8.87 3.36 -7.48
C THR A 16 -9.96 2.53 -6.81
N ASN A 17 -9.62 1.88 -5.70
CA ASN A 17 -10.58 1.07 -4.96
C ASN A 17 -10.09 0.90 -3.52
N ALA A 18 -10.79 1.51 -2.57
CA ALA A 18 -10.43 1.44 -1.16
C ALA A 18 -10.45 0.01 -0.62
N GLU A 19 -11.25 -0.88 -1.22
CA GLU A 19 -11.31 -2.28 -0.80
C GLU A 19 -10.14 -3.12 -1.31
N CYS A 20 -9.16 -2.49 -1.97
CA CYS A 20 -7.95 -3.17 -2.44
C CYS A 20 -7.24 -3.95 -1.33
N ILE A 21 -7.35 -3.49 -0.09
CA ILE A 21 -6.68 -4.16 1.04
C ILE A 21 -7.19 -5.57 1.29
N TYR A 22 -8.36 -5.92 0.76
CA TYR A 22 -8.92 -7.27 0.91
C TYR A 22 -8.45 -8.23 -0.19
N ALA A 23 -7.67 -7.74 -1.17
CA ALA A 23 -7.29 -8.50 -2.35
C ALA A 23 -5.99 -9.31 -2.20
N PHE A 24 -5.26 -9.14 -1.10
CA PHE A 24 -3.91 -9.69 -0.97
C PHE A 24 -3.84 -10.93 -0.07
N LYS A 25 -4.97 -11.58 0.14
CA LYS A 25 -5.06 -12.85 0.90
C LYS A 25 -4.39 -12.73 2.27
N ASN A 26 -3.56 -13.70 2.65
CA ASN A 26 -2.90 -13.73 3.96
C ASN A 26 -1.52 -13.05 3.93
N ASN A 27 -1.31 -12.12 3.02
CA ASN A 27 -0.07 -11.34 2.98
C ASN A 27 -0.27 -10.03 3.73
N ASP A 28 0.81 -9.48 4.25
CA ASP A 28 0.73 -8.22 5.00
C ASP A 28 0.77 -7.02 4.06
N ILE A 29 0.19 -5.93 4.52
CA ILE A 29 0.20 -4.66 3.80
C ILE A 29 0.87 -3.63 4.69
N HIS A 30 1.92 -2.98 4.17
CA HIS A 30 2.56 -1.87 4.84
C HIS A 30 2.16 -0.57 4.15
N VAL A 31 1.80 0.43 4.94
CA VAL A 31 1.34 1.72 4.43
C VAL A 31 2.33 2.79 4.85
N PRO A 32 3.13 3.32 3.93
CA PRO A 32 4.00 4.46 4.24
C PRO A 32 3.17 5.65 4.76
N LEU A 33 3.68 6.36 5.74
CA LEU A 33 2.98 7.52 6.29
C LEU A 33 2.66 8.56 5.20
N LYS A 34 3.51 8.66 4.20
CA LYS A 34 3.27 9.57 3.07
C LYS A 34 1.99 9.23 2.32
N VAL A 35 1.62 7.94 2.25
CA VAL A 35 0.38 7.52 1.61
C VAL A 35 -0.84 8.08 2.34
N PHE A 36 -0.85 8.03 3.68
CA PHE A 36 -1.95 8.62 4.45
C PHE A 36 -2.09 10.12 4.14
N GLU A 37 -0.97 10.81 4.08
CA GLU A 37 -0.96 12.25 3.77
C GLU A 37 -1.49 12.53 2.37
N GLU A 38 -1.05 11.76 1.39
CA GLU A 38 -1.49 11.94 0.00
C GLU A 38 -2.99 11.67 -0.15
N ILE A 39 -3.49 10.65 0.52
CA ILE A 39 -4.91 10.32 0.46
C ILE A 39 -5.74 11.40 1.12
N ASP A 40 -5.27 11.94 2.24
CA ASP A 40 -5.98 13.02 2.94
C ASP A 40 -6.21 14.23 2.05
N LYS A 41 -5.30 14.52 1.13
CA LYS A 41 -5.44 15.63 0.19
C LYS A 41 -6.63 15.48 -0.75
N HIS A 42 -7.11 14.27 -0.97
CA HIS A 42 -8.19 13.98 -1.91
C HIS A 42 -9.56 13.83 -1.26
N LYS A 43 -9.64 13.87 0.06
CA LYS A 43 -10.89 13.54 0.77
C LYS A 43 -12.04 14.51 0.51
N LYS A 44 -11.75 15.74 0.10
CA LYS A 44 -12.76 16.77 -0.17
C LYS A 44 -13.26 16.77 -1.62
N ARG A 45 -12.66 15.97 -2.49
CA ARG A 45 -13.08 15.90 -3.89
C ARG A 45 -14.45 15.25 -3.99
N GLN A 46 -15.27 15.74 -4.92
CA GLN A 46 -16.63 15.23 -5.13
C GLN A 46 -16.72 14.20 -6.25
N ASP A 47 -15.57 13.75 -6.74
CA ASP A 47 -15.49 12.73 -7.80
C ASP A 47 -15.23 11.34 -7.20
N ALA A 48 -15.06 10.35 -8.09
CA ALA A 48 -14.79 8.97 -7.67
C ALA A 48 -13.53 8.84 -6.81
N VAL A 49 -12.51 9.64 -7.09
CA VAL A 49 -11.26 9.64 -6.31
C VAL A 49 -11.53 10.06 -4.87
N GLY A 50 -12.28 11.14 -4.69
CA GLY A 50 -12.64 11.62 -3.35
C GLY A 50 -13.46 10.61 -2.58
N PHE A 51 -14.39 9.92 -3.27
CA PHE A 51 -15.19 8.85 -2.67
C PHE A 51 -14.29 7.74 -2.11
N GLN A 52 -13.32 7.29 -2.91
CA GLN A 52 -12.40 6.24 -2.46
C GLN A 52 -11.49 6.72 -1.32
N ALA A 53 -11.03 7.98 -1.40
CA ALA A 53 -10.22 8.55 -0.32
C ALA A 53 -10.97 8.53 1.01
N ARG A 54 -12.22 8.98 1.04
CA ARG A 54 -13.03 8.97 2.26
C ARG A 54 -13.30 7.55 2.74
N LYS A 55 -13.51 6.62 1.81
CA LYS A 55 -13.78 5.22 2.14
C LYS A 55 -12.58 4.57 2.82
N ILE A 56 -11.37 4.73 2.27
CA ILE A 56 -10.19 4.11 2.87
C ILE A 56 -9.83 4.75 4.20
N ILE A 57 -10.03 6.06 4.35
CA ILE A 57 -9.81 6.74 5.63
C ILE A 57 -10.73 6.14 6.70
N ARG A 58 -11.99 5.89 6.36
CA ARG A 58 -12.95 5.26 7.28
C ARG A 58 -12.52 3.84 7.64
N ILE A 59 -12.06 3.06 6.65
CA ILE A 59 -11.59 1.70 6.89
C ILE A 59 -10.40 1.71 7.85
N TRP A 60 -9.42 2.59 7.62
CA TRP A 60 -8.27 2.70 8.52
C TRP A 60 -8.69 3.10 9.94
N ASP A 61 -9.65 3.99 10.07
CA ASP A 61 -10.13 4.42 11.38
C ASP A 61 -10.81 3.28 12.14
N GLU A 62 -11.60 2.47 11.42
CA GLU A 62 -12.21 1.27 11.99
C GLU A 62 -11.15 0.26 12.44
N LEU A 63 -10.09 0.08 11.65
CA LEU A 63 -9.00 -0.82 12.02
C LEU A 63 -8.25 -0.32 13.24
N ARG A 64 -8.06 1.00 13.37
CA ARG A 64 -7.44 1.59 14.57
C ARG A 64 -8.22 1.27 15.84
N ALA A 65 -9.52 1.11 15.74
CA ALA A 65 -10.34 0.77 16.90
C ALA A 65 -10.00 -0.61 17.47
N SER A 66 -9.41 -1.49 16.63
CA SER A 66 -9.03 -2.84 17.04
C SER A 66 -7.58 -2.95 17.51
N GLY A 67 -6.77 -1.90 17.35
CA GLY A 67 -5.37 -1.94 17.71
C GLY A 67 -4.60 -0.76 17.18
N SER A 68 -3.27 -0.84 17.23
CA SER A 68 -2.39 0.23 16.78
C SER A 68 -1.84 -0.09 15.39
N LEU A 69 -2.05 0.81 14.43
CA LEU A 69 -1.56 0.61 13.06
C LEU A 69 -0.03 0.57 12.98
N ASP A 70 0.66 1.28 13.85
CA ASP A 70 2.12 1.25 13.85
C ASP A 70 2.68 -0.08 14.33
N LYS A 71 1.90 -0.86 15.06
CA LYS A 71 2.28 -2.21 15.50
C LYS A 71 1.68 -3.29 14.61
N GLY A 72 0.67 -2.95 13.83
CA GLY A 72 -0.01 -3.87 12.93
C GLY A 72 -1.36 -4.32 13.46
N VAL A 73 -2.36 -4.32 12.57
CA VAL A 73 -3.73 -4.73 12.89
C VAL A 73 -4.17 -5.74 11.83
N ARG A 74 -4.77 -6.84 12.26
CA ARG A 74 -5.31 -7.82 11.32
C ARG A 74 -6.47 -7.18 10.54
N ILE A 75 -6.41 -7.29 9.23
CA ILE A 75 -7.41 -6.69 8.34
C ILE A 75 -8.76 -7.38 8.52
N ARG A 76 -8.77 -8.70 8.41
CA ARG A 76 -9.93 -9.58 8.62
C ARG A 76 -9.44 -10.98 8.92
N LYS A 77 -10.33 -11.83 9.42
CA LYS A 77 -10.05 -13.25 9.57
C LYS A 77 -9.65 -13.83 8.21
N GLY A 78 -8.53 -14.54 8.17
CA GLY A 78 -8.00 -15.12 6.93
C GLY A 78 -7.17 -14.19 6.09
N LEU A 79 -7.11 -12.90 6.43
CA LEU A 79 -6.26 -11.92 5.75
C LEU A 79 -5.05 -11.60 6.61
N GLY A 80 -4.11 -10.86 6.03
CA GLY A 80 -2.89 -10.47 6.73
C GLY A 80 -3.07 -9.26 7.63
N ILE A 81 -1.95 -8.68 8.01
CA ILE A 81 -1.87 -7.54 8.92
C ILE A 81 -1.58 -6.29 8.09
N ILE A 82 -2.26 -5.18 8.43
CA ILE A 82 -1.94 -3.88 7.88
C ILE A 82 -1.18 -3.08 8.93
N LYS A 83 -0.11 -2.41 8.49
CA LYS A 83 0.79 -1.69 9.40
C LYS A 83 1.26 -0.41 8.74
N SER A 84 1.24 0.69 9.50
CA SER A 84 1.85 1.94 9.04
C SER A 84 3.36 1.86 9.21
N ILE A 85 4.10 2.41 8.24
CA ILE A 85 5.56 2.45 8.29
C ILE A 85 6.06 3.86 8.06
N SER A 86 7.13 4.20 8.80
CA SER A 86 7.70 5.55 8.80
C SER A 86 8.89 5.63 7.84
N ALA A 87 9.08 6.82 7.27
CA ALA A 87 10.29 7.16 6.54
C ALA A 87 11.41 7.63 7.47
N ALA A 88 11.16 7.72 8.76
CA ALA A 88 12.16 8.19 9.72
C ALA A 88 13.41 7.29 9.68
N GLY A 89 14.57 7.90 9.75
CA GLY A 89 15.83 7.15 9.69
C GLY A 89 16.35 6.87 8.29
N ILE A 90 15.63 7.29 7.25
CA ILE A 90 16.13 7.19 5.88
C ILE A 90 17.18 8.28 5.69
N SER A 91 18.39 7.86 5.32
CA SER A 91 19.50 8.78 5.00
C SER A 91 19.63 8.87 3.48
N ASP A 92 19.86 10.07 2.97
CA ASP A 92 20.09 10.28 1.53
C ASP A 92 21.31 9.48 1.06
N GLU A 93 22.27 9.23 1.94
CA GLU A 93 23.45 8.43 1.62
C GLU A 93 23.12 6.97 1.35
N ASP A 94 22.06 6.46 1.95
CA ASP A 94 21.64 5.06 1.82
C ASP A 94 20.70 4.85 0.62
N LEU A 95 20.33 5.91 -0.06
CA LEU A 95 19.38 5.82 -1.17
C LEU A 95 20.10 5.89 -2.52
N PRO A 96 19.53 5.20 -3.54
CA PRO A 96 20.01 5.42 -4.91
C PRO A 96 19.91 6.90 -5.27
N CYS A 97 20.90 7.40 -6.02
CA CYS A 97 20.97 8.83 -6.34
C CYS A 97 19.79 9.31 -7.20
N ASP A 98 19.06 8.40 -7.83
CA ASP A 98 17.91 8.75 -8.66
C ASP A 98 16.66 9.04 -7.83
N LEU A 99 16.68 8.77 -6.52
CA LEU A 99 15.54 9.03 -5.66
C LEU A 99 15.69 10.37 -4.95
N ASP A 100 14.67 11.21 -5.07
CA ASP A 100 14.56 12.49 -4.37
C ASP A 100 13.42 12.39 -3.36
N THR A 101 13.74 12.35 -2.08
CA THR A 101 12.75 12.18 -1.01
C THR A 101 11.76 13.34 -0.89
N LYS A 102 12.02 14.44 -1.58
CA LYS A 102 11.07 15.57 -1.65
C LYS A 102 9.91 15.27 -2.60
N ILE A 103 10.07 14.28 -3.48
CA ILE A 103 9.03 13.85 -4.41
C ILE A 103 8.23 12.74 -3.71
N PRO A 104 6.89 12.89 -3.57
CA PRO A 104 6.09 11.92 -2.82
C PRO A 104 6.24 10.47 -3.29
N ASP A 105 6.23 10.23 -4.60
CA ASP A 105 6.39 8.88 -5.14
C ASP A 105 7.75 8.28 -4.78
N HIS A 106 8.80 9.09 -4.84
CA HIS A 106 10.16 8.66 -4.48
C HIS A 106 10.25 8.34 -2.98
N LEU A 107 9.58 9.13 -2.15
CA LEU A 107 9.57 8.88 -0.71
C LEU A 107 8.86 7.56 -0.39
N ILE A 108 7.78 7.25 -1.09
CA ILE A 108 7.08 5.97 -0.92
C ILE A 108 8.01 4.81 -1.30
N ILE A 109 8.72 4.92 -2.42
CA ILE A 109 9.69 3.91 -2.86
C ILE A 109 10.82 3.77 -1.84
N ALA A 110 11.36 4.89 -1.35
CA ALA A 110 12.42 4.88 -0.35
C ALA A 110 11.98 4.19 0.94
N THR A 111 10.75 4.44 1.37
CA THR A 111 10.18 3.80 2.56
C THR A 111 10.06 2.29 2.36
N ALA A 112 9.64 1.86 1.18
CA ALA A 112 9.56 0.43 0.85
C ALA A 112 10.95 -0.22 0.80
N LEU A 113 11.95 0.48 0.27
CA LEU A 113 13.34 -0.01 0.25
C LEU A 113 13.88 -0.19 1.66
N LYS A 114 13.59 0.76 2.54
CA LYS A 114 13.98 0.64 3.95
C LYS A 114 13.34 -0.60 4.57
N ALA A 115 12.04 -0.80 4.34
CA ALA A 115 11.34 -1.97 4.84
C ALA A 115 11.96 -3.26 4.30
N GLN A 116 12.38 -3.27 3.04
CA GLN A 116 13.04 -4.42 2.42
C GLN A 116 14.35 -4.78 3.12
N ARG A 117 15.14 -3.78 3.50
CA ARG A 117 16.40 -4.00 4.22
C ARG A 117 16.19 -4.55 5.62
N GLU A 118 15.08 -4.17 6.25
CA GLU A 118 14.79 -4.55 7.64
C GLU A 118 13.96 -5.83 7.74
N SER A 119 13.54 -6.40 6.63
CA SER A 119 12.64 -7.56 6.61
C SER A 119 13.27 -8.76 5.92
N THR A 120 12.94 -9.95 6.42
CA THR A 120 13.29 -11.20 5.74
C THR A 120 12.25 -11.59 4.70
N ARG A 121 11.09 -10.93 4.70
CA ARG A 121 10.03 -11.17 3.73
C ARG A 121 10.29 -10.39 2.45
N LYS A 122 9.78 -10.91 1.34
CA LYS A 122 9.80 -10.19 0.08
C LYS A 122 8.85 -8.99 0.18
N ILE A 123 9.35 -7.82 -0.19
CA ILE A 123 8.57 -6.59 -0.25
C ILE A 123 8.22 -6.34 -1.72
N ILE A 124 6.96 -6.10 -2.00
CA ILE A 124 6.47 -5.83 -3.36
C ILE A 124 5.71 -4.51 -3.35
N LEU A 125 6.15 -3.58 -4.18
CA LEU A 125 5.41 -2.33 -4.41
C LEU A 125 4.31 -2.60 -5.41
N VAL A 126 3.09 -2.19 -5.10
CA VAL A 126 1.97 -2.28 -6.03
C VAL A 126 1.56 -0.87 -6.43
N SER A 127 1.53 -0.60 -7.72
CA SER A 127 1.16 0.71 -8.24
C SER A 127 0.49 0.58 -9.61
N ARG A 128 -0.47 1.43 -9.87
CA ARG A 128 -1.09 1.55 -11.19
C ARG A 128 -0.30 2.46 -12.11
N ASP A 129 0.65 3.20 -11.58
CA ASP A 129 1.47 4.13 -12.35
C ASP A 129 2.68 3.39 -12.90
N ILE A 130 2.75 3.28 -14.24
CA ILE A 130 3.88 2.62 -14.91
C ILE A 130 5.21 3.31 -14.57
N ASN A 131 5.22 4.63 -14.46
CA ASN A 131 6.46 5.35 -14.15
C ASN A 131 6.99 4.97 -12.76
N MET A 132 6.10 4.83 -11.80
CA MET A 132 6.48 4.41 -10.46
C MET A 132 7.04 2.99 -10.44
N ARG A 133 6.43 2.08 -11.20
CA ARG A 133 6.92 0.71 -11.30
C ARG A 133 8.29 0.65 -11.97
N VAL A 134 8.50 1.44 -13.01
CA VAL A 134 9.81 1.50 -13.69
C VAL A 134 10.89 1.99 -12.72
N ILE A 135 10.61 3.05 -11.96
CA ILE A 135 11.58 3.57 -10.99
C ILE A 135 11.86 2.53 -9.90
N ALA A 136 10.84 1.87 -9.39
CA ALA A 136 11.00 0.83 -8.37
C ALA A 136 11.88 -0.30 -8.87
N ASP A 137 11.62 -0.79 -10.07
CA ASP A 137 12.42 -1.86 -10.67
C ASP A 137 13.87 -1.43 -10.81
N ALA A 138 14.11 -0.19 -11.26
CA ALA A 138 15.45 0.34 -11.49
C ALA A 138 16.28 0.42 -10.20
N VAL A 139 15.63 0.64 -9.06
CA VAL A 139 16.33 0.74 -7.77
C VAL A 139 16.31 -0.56 -6.96
N GLY A 140 15.87 -1.66 -7.57
CA GLY A 140 15.93 -2.98 -6.95
C GLY A 140 14.74 -3.35 -6.08
N LEU A 141 13.62 -2.67 -6.24
CA LEU A 141 12.38 -2.98 -5.54
C LEU A 141 11.41 -3.65 -6.50
N THR A 142 11.02 -4.90 -6.19
CA THR A 142 10.03 -5.61 -7.01
C THR A 142 8.72 -4.83 -7.06
N SER A 143 8.15 -4.69 -8.24
CA SER A 143 6.88 -3.99 -8.40
C SER A 143 5.88 -4.79 -9.21
N GLU A 144 4.59 -4.53 -8.97
CA GLU A 144 3.47 -5.16 -9.69
C GLU A 144 2.41 -4.11 -9.98
N ASP A 145 1.69 -4.30 -11.08
CA ASP A 145 0.50 -3.51 -11.35
C ASP A 145 -0.66 -4.02 -10.50
N PHE A 146 -1.54 -3.12 -10.08
CA PHE A 146 -2.77 -3.52 -9.42
C PHE A 146 -3.85 -3.73 -10.47
N GLN A 147 -4.37 -4.96 -10.52
CA GLN A 147 -5.50 -5.28 -11.37
C GLN A 147 -6.76 -5.13 -10.54
N ASN A 148 -7.59 -4.13 -10.87
CA ASN A 148 -8.83 -3.89 -10.12
C ASN A 148 -9.74 -5.13 -10.10
N ASN A 149 -9.60 -6.01 -11.08
CA ASN A 149 -10.34 -7.27 -11.12
C ASN A 149 -9.94 -8.24 -9.99
N GLN A 150 -8.81 -8.04 -9.31
CA GLN A 150 -8.46 -8.84 -8.14
C GLN A 150 -9.49 -8.66 -7.02
N VAL A 151 -9.99 -7.42 -6.84
CA VAL A 151 -11.04 -7.14 -5.87
C VAL A 151 -12.39 -7.61 -6.40
N VAL A 152 -12.64 -7.41 -7.69
CA VAL A 152 -13.87 -7.87 -8.34
C VAL A 152 -13.99 -9.38 -8.23
N ASP A 153 -12.91 -10.12 -8.50
CA ASP A 153 -12.90 -11.59 -8.37
C ASP A 153 -13.23 -12.02 -6.95
N THR A 154 -12.70 -11.31 -5.96
CA THR A 154 -13.00 -11.58 -4.56
C THR A 154 -14.47 -11.31 -4.28
N SER A 155 -15.03 -10.25 -4.85
CA SER A 155 -16.43 -9.90 -4.70
C SER A 155 -17.35 -10.93 -5.40
N GLU A 156 -16.94 -11.42 -6.57
CA GLU A 156 -17.68 -12.44 -7.30
C GLU A 156 -17.79 -13.73 -6.49
N ASN A 157 -16.74 -14.08 -5.77
CA ASN A 157 -16.76 -15.24 -4.89
C ASN A 157 -17.79 -15.08 -3.76
N ILE A 158 -18.10 -13.85 -3.40
CA ILE A 158 -19.10 -13.53 -2.38
C ILE A 158 -20.50 -13.50 -3.00
N PHE A 159 -20.62 -13.04 -4.26
CA PHE A 159 -21.89 -12.88 -4.97
C PHE A 159 -22.03 -13.91 -6.07
N THR A 160 -21.91 -15.18 -5.72
CA THR A 160 -21.85 -16.26 -6.68
C THR A 160 -23.10 -16.49 -7.52
N GLY A 161 -24.17 -15.79 -7.31
CA GLY A 161 -25.36 -15.86 -8.14
C GLY A 161 -25.36 -14.88 -9.31
N TYR A 162 -24.33 -14.20 -9.49
CA TYR A 162 -24.24 -13.14 -10.48
C TYR A 162 -24.14 -13.62 -11.90
#